data_216c5641801a1e504b375c488e619a39
#
_entry.id   216c5641801a1e504b375c488e619a39
#
_cell.length_a   1.000
_cell.length_b   1.000
_cell.length_c   1.000
_cell.angle_alpha   90.00
_cell.angle_beta   90.00
_cell.angle_gamma   90.00
#
_symmetry.space_group_name_H-M   'P 1'
#
loop_
_entity.id
_entity.type
_entity.pdbx_description
1 polymer ?
#
loop_
_entity_poly.entity_id
_entity_poly.type
_entity_poly.pdbx_seq_one_letter_code
_entity_poly.pdbx_strand_id
1 'polypeptide(L)'
;MRDTNSSKYSVTDLTEPRLIKKLYELILKEKELGKHGWLRNVDKNKNLSTKEFKDIWSEWWKGPLPPSTEVDIILIFEDPMEVIDKALIGSIETEYFSRGDLNKKNFYVGLQQVLAFSIFGFDGLSLWHVFSPEIEENVIENYTTTVSELISGFKLPIFYLAVKIQNKEDFRLKCFEPAKLEYYIDWLNNYWTVETNRNPPLQRNEIRNRRNLLKTILKVPV
;
A
#
# COMPACT_ATOMS: atom_id res chain seq x y z
N MET A 1 -40.45 19.95 5.63
CA MET A 1 -40.02 18.56 5.71
C MET A 1 -39.13 18.30 4.51
N ARG A 2 -37.85 18.23 4.73
CA ARG A 2 -36.87 17.84 3.72
C ARG A 2 -36.27 16.52 4.18
N ASP A 3 -36.64 15.47 3.46
CA ASP A 3 -36.08 14.14 3.65
C ASP A 3 -34.58 14.15 3.30
N THR A 4 -33.78 14.06 4.32
CA THR A 4 -32.36 13.75 4.18
C THR A 4 -32.23 12.26 3.94
N ASN A 5 -32.19 11.87 2.66
CA ASN A 5 -31.83 10.53 2.23
C ASN A 5 -30.34 10.27 2.58
N SER A 6 -30.06 9.89 3.82
CA SER A 6 -28.80 9.26 4.17
C SER A 6 -28.85 7.84 3.60
N SER A 7 -28.22 7.63 2.46
CA SER A 7 -28.03 6.32 1.86
C SER A 7 -27.29 5.41 2.85
N LYS A 8 -28.05 4.58 3.59
CA LYS A 8 -27.51 3.49 4.40
C LYS A 8 -26.92 2.43 3.47
N TYR A 9 -25.66 2.57 3.13
CA TYR A 9 -24.94 1.50 2.49
C TYR A 9 -24.72 0.36 3.52
N SER A 10 -25.37 -0.74 3.31
CA SER A 10 -25.11 -1.99 4.02
C SER A 10 -23.66 -2.41 3.75
N VAL A 11 -22.88 -2.69 4.80
CA VAL A 11 -21.46 -3.11 4.68
C VAL A 11 -21.33 -4.57 4.21
N THR A 12 -22.43 -5.26 4.01
CA THR A 12 -22.44 -6.58 3.32
C THR A 12 -21.86 -6.51 1.90
N ASP A 13 -21.70 -5.31 1.33
CA ASP A 13 -21.24 -5.08 -0.04
C ASP A 13 -19.85 -4.38 -0.12
N LEU A 14 -19.01 -4.48 0.91
CA LEU A 14 -17.66 -3.92 0.83
C LEU A 14 -16.83 -4.76 -0.14
N THR A 15 -16.51 -4.17 -1.27
CA THR A 15 -15.58 -4.73 -2.26
C THR A 15 -14.20 -4.07 -2.09
N GLU A 16 -13.16 -4.70 -2.61
CA GLU A 16 -11.79 -4.16 -2.57
C GLU A 16 -11.68 -2.74 -3.13
N PRO A 17 -12.25 -2.37 -4.28
CA PRO A 17 -12.21 -0.98 -4.76
C PRO A 17 -12.90 0.03 -3.82
N ARG A 18 -13.96 -0.39 -3.14
CA ARG A 18 -14.64 0.46 -2.14
C ARG A 18 -13.81 0.60 -0.88
N LEU A 19 -13.11 -0.48 -0.48
CA LEU A 19 -12.16 -0.45 0.62
C LEU A 19 -11.01 0.51 0.34
N ILE A 20 -10.35 0.38 -0.82
CA ILE A 20 -9.26 1.27 -1.24
C ILE A 20 -9.71 2.73 -1.20
N LYS A 21 -10.91 3.02 -1.70
CA LYS A 21 -11.49 4.37 -1.62
C LYS A 21 -11.62 4.86 -0.18
N LYS A 22 -12.12 4.03 0.74
CA LYS A 22 -12.29 4.39 2.16
C LYS A 22 -10.94 4.59 2.87
N LEU A 23 -9.96 3.74 2.62
CA LEU A 23 -8.60 3.91 3.16
C LEU A 23 -7.97 5.21 2.67
N TYR A 24 -8.09 5.49 1.38
CA TYR A 24 -7.64 6.74 0.80
C TYR A 24 -8.29 7.97 1.46
N GLU A 25 -9.62 7.96 1.63
CA GLU A 25 -10.35 9.06 2.28
C GLU A 25 -9.94 9.22 3.75
N LEU A 26 -9.68 8.12 4.46
CA LEU A 26 -9.17 8.15 5.84
C LEU A 26 -7.80 8.82 5.90
N ILE A 27 -6.86 8.39 5.04
CA ILE A 27 -5.49 8.94 5.00
C ILE A 27 -5.53 10.44 4.65
N LEU A 28 -6.35 10.85 3.68
CA LEU A 28 -6.51 12.26 3.32
C LEU A 28 -7.03 13.09 4.49
N LYS A 29 -8.08 12.61 5.17
CA LYS A 29 -8.64 13.28 6.34
C LYS A 29 -7.60 13.45 7.45
N GLU A 30 -6.82 12.43 7.72
CA GLU A 30 -5.76 12.48 8.73
C GLU A 30 -4.64 13.45 8.32
N LYS A 31 -4.28 13.49 7.04
CA LYS A 31 -3.35 14.47 6.48
C LYS A 31 -3.85 15.90 6.65
N GLU A 32 -5.12 16.16 6.31
CA GLU A 32 -5.76 17.49 6.47
C GLU A 32 -5.79 17.95 7.93
N LEU A 33 -5.90 17.01 8.88
CA LEU A 33 -5.81 17.28 10.32
C LEU A 33 -4.37 17.50 10.82
N GLY A 34 -3.39 17.47 9.93
CA GLY A 34 -1.98 17.66 10.27
C GLY A 34 -1.33 16.52 11.05
N LYS A 35 -1.96 15.33 11.04
CA LYS A 35 -1.45 14.17 11.77
C LYS A 35 -0.20 13.54 11.14
N HIS A 36 0.04 13.80 9.85
CA HIS A 36 1.12 13.21 9.07
C HIS A 36 1.98 14.32 8.46
N GLY A 37 2.86 14.90 9.27
CA GLY A 37 3.62 16.10 8.91
C GLY A 37 4.49 15.98 7.66
N TRP A 38 4.96 14.75 7.34
CA TRP A 38 5.81 14.49 6.19
C TRP A 38 5.05 14.01 4.96
N LEU A 39 3.77 13.68 5.08
CA LEU A 39 2.95 13.18 3.97
C LEU A 39 2.56 14.34 3.03
N ARG A 40 3.21 14.42 1.88
CA ARG A 40 2.94 15.44 0.85
C ARG A 40 1.69 15.16 0.06
N ASN A 41 1.56 13.93 -0.43
CA ASN A 41 0.47 13.55 -1.30
C ASN A 41 0.08 12.08 -1.14
N VAL A 42 -1.15 11.79 -1.50
CA VAL A 42 -1.72 10.44 -1.59
C VAL A 42 -2.41 10.31 -2.93
N ASP A 43 -2.18 9.23 -3.65
CA ASP A 43 -2.89 8.88 -4.88
C ASP A 43 -3.49 7.48 -4.74
N LYS A 44 -4.50 7.14 -5.53
CA LYS A 44 -5.12 5.80 -5.50
C LYS A 44 -5.42 5.29 -6.89
N ASN A 45 -5.48 3.96 -7.02
CA ASN A 45 -5.81 3.25 -8.26
C ASN A 45 -5.01 3.83 -9.44
N LYS A 46 -3.70 4.01 -9.22
CA LYS A 46 -2.82 4.64 -10.20
C LYS A 46 -2.34 3.62 -11.20
N ASN A 47 -2.80 3.75 -12.43
CA ASN A 47 -2.27 2.96 -13.53
C ASN A 47 -0.98 3.59 -14.06
N LEU A 48 0.11 2.84 -13.98
CA LEU A 48 1.44 3.25 -14.44
C LEU A 48 1.68 2.92 -15.92
N SER A 49 0.72 2.33 -16.62
CA SER A 49 0.84 1.93 -18.04
C SER A 49 0.84 3.13 -19.01
N THR A 50 1.64 4.16 -18.72
CA THR A 50 1.91 5.22 -19.71
C THR A 50 2.80 4.68 -20.82
N LYS A 51 2.84 5.40 -21.97
CA LYS A 51 3.72 5.03 -23.09
C LYS A 51 5.18 5.04 -22.63
N GLU A 52 5.59 6.08 -21.93
CA GLU A 52 6.95 6.28 -21.44
C GLU A 52 7.37 5.15 -20.48
N PHE A 53 6.48 4.72 -19.60
CA PHE A 53 6.74 3.61 -18.67
C PHE A 53 6.89 2.29 -19.43
N LYS A 54 6.06 2.06 -20.45
CA LYS A 54 6.14 0.87 -21.30
C LYS A 54 7.43 0.85 -22.12
N ASP A 55 7.85 1.99 -22.66
CA ASP A 55 9.08 2.10 -23.45
C ASP A 55 10.30 1.73 -22.59
N ILE A 56 10.45 2.32 -21.39
CA ILE A 56 11.53 1.97 -20.45
C ILE A 56 11.44 0.51 -19.98
N TRP A 57 10.23 -0.01 -19.79
CA TRP A 57 10.04 -1.41 -19.44
C TRP A 57 10.51 -2.34 -20.55
N SER A 58 10.19 -2.04 -21.81
CA SER A 58 10.54 -2.86 -22.96
C SER A 58 12.05 -2.90 -23.23
N GLU A 59 12.79 -1.84 -22.91
CA GLU A 59 14.26 -1.81 -23.01
C GLU A 59 14.92 -2.82 -22.06
N TRP A 60 14.33 -3.00 -20.90
CA TRP A 60 14.86 -3.90 -19.86
C TRP A 60 14.30 -5.31 -19.94
N TRP A 61 13.01 -5.44 -20.19
CA TRP A 61 12.28 -6.69 -20.22
C TRP A 61 11.81 -6.98 -21.65
N LYS A 62 12.48 -7.90 -22.31
CA LYS A 62 12.13 -8.29 -23.71
C LYS A 62 10.91 -9.21 -23.79
N GLY A 63 10.15 -9.35 -22.73
CA GLY A 63 8.95 -10.14 -22.61
C GLY A 63 7.67 -9.30 -22.53
N PRO A 64 6.54 -9.93 -22.19
CA PRO A 64 5.29 -9.21 -21.99
C PRO A 64 5.40 -8.22 -20.83
N LEU A 65 4.53 -7.22 -20.82
CA LEU A 65 4.41 -6.27 -19.72
C LEU A 65 4.18 -6.99 -18.40
N PRO A 66 4.56 -6.39 -17.25
CA PRO A 66 4.24 -6.94 -15.95
C PRO A 66 2.73 -7.17 -15.82
N PRO A 67 2.31 -8.20 -15.09
CA PRO A 67 0.91 -8.60 -14.99
C PRO A 67 -0.02 -7.52 -14.43
N SER A 68 0.50 -6.62 -13.61
CA SER A 68 -0.25 -5.46 -13.10
C SER A 68 0.65 -4.24 -13.06
N THR A 69 0.12 -3.12 -13.54
CA THR A 69 0.74 -1.79 -13.46
C THR A 69 -0.12 -0.82 -12.67
N GLU A 70 -1.22 -1.30 -12.09
CA GLU A 70 -2.07 -0.53 -11.18
C GLU A 70 -1.56 -0.69 -9.75
N VAL A 71 -1.47 0.43 -9.03
CA VAL A 71 -1.09 0.49 -7.62
C VAL A 71 -2.28 1.05 -6.85
N ASP A 72 -2.70 0.34 -5.81
CA ASP A 72 -3.88 0.67 -5.04
C ASP A 72 -3.78 2.03 -4.35
N ILE A 73 -2.69 2.24 -3.59
CA ILE A 73 -2.43 3.51 -2.92
C ILE A 73 -0.95 3.84 -3.07
N ILE A 74 -0.68 5.10 -3.41
CA ILE A 74 0.67 5.66 -3.45
C ILE A 74 0.77 6.75 -2.41
N LEU A 75 1.81 6.68 -1.57
CA LEU A 75 2.15 7.69 -0.59
C LEU A 75 3.40 8.44 -1.05
N ILE A 76 3.37 9.77 -0.99
CA ILE A 76 4.51 10.61 -1.29
C ILE A 76 4.85 11.39 -0.02
N PHE A 77 5.99 11.07 0.57
CA PHE A 77 6.51 11.75 1.75
C PHE A 77 7.59 12.75 1.35
N GLU A 78 7.73 13.80 2.12
CA GLU A 78 8.94 14.60 2.12
C GLU A 78 10.07 13.77 2.74
N ASP A 79 11.23 13.66 2.06
CA ASP A 79 12.37 12.96 2.64
C ASP A 79 13.11 13.92 3.58
N PRO A 80 12.96 13.79 4.90
CA PRO A 80 13.56 14.72 5.85
C PRO A 80 15.09 14.61 5.90
N MET A 81 15.62 13.50 5.41
CA MET A 81 17.06 13.21 5.40
C MET A 81 17.69 13.50 4.03
N GLU A 82 16.89 13.76 3.00
CA GLU A 82 17.33 13.94 1.60
C GLU A 82 18.28 12.82 1.12
N VAL A 83 18.12 11.62 1.68
CA VAL A 83 19.09 10.51 1.46
C VAL A 83 19.03 9.96 0.06
N ILE A 84 17.82 9.90 -0.54
CA ILE A 84 17.65 9.49 -1.94
C ILE A 84 17.33 10.71 -2.79
N ASP A 85 16.45 11.59 -2.25
CA ASP A 85 15.89 12.73 -2.92
C ASP A 85 15.01 13.52 -1.95
N LYS A 86 14.43 14.64 -2.39
CA LYS A 86 13.50 15.46 -1.59
C LYS A 86 12.18 14.75 -1.25
N ALA A 87 11.90 13.60 -1.86
CA ALA A 87 10.68 12.84 -1.60
C ALA A 87 10.91 11.34 -1.64
N LEU A 88 10.20 10.61 -0.77
CA LEU A 88 10.05 9.15 -0.77
C LEU A 88 8.71 8.78 -1.40
N ILE A 89 8.72 7.82 -2.32
CA ILE A 89 7.52 7.31 -3.00
C ILE A 89 7.28 5.87 -2.56
N GLY A 90 6.21 5.64 -1.81
CA GLY A 90 5.82 4.32 -1.36
C GLY A 90 4.60 3.78 -2.09
N SER A 91 4.59 2.48 -2.35
CA SER A 91 3.44 1.75 -2.87
C SER A 91 2.78 0.91 -1.79
N ILE A 92 1.46 0.85 -1.82
CA ILE A 92 0.66 -0.02 -0.97
C ILE A 92 -0.22 -0.87 -1.88
N GLU A 93 -0.15 -2.16 -1.70
CA GLU A 93 -1.11 -3.14 -2.22
C GLU A 93 -2.05 -3.54 -1.11
N THR A 94 -3.34 -3.57 -1.40
CA THR A 94 -4.38 -3.80 -0.40
C THR A 94 -5.23 -5.00 -0.80
N GLU A 95 -5.31 -5.99 0.09
CA GLU A 95 -6.15 -7.17 -0.09
C GLU A 95 -7.28 -7.19 0.95
N TYR A 96 -8.50 -7.35 0.48
CA TYR A 96 -9.68 -7.48 1.34
C TYR A 96 -10.08 -8.94 1.53
N PHE A 97 -10.29 -9.33 2.78
CA PHE A 97 -10.74 -10.67 3.15
C PHE A 97 -12.13 -10.60 3.77
N SER A 98 -13.12 -11.16 3.07
CA SER A 98 -14.43 -11.48 3.62
C SER A 98 -14.44 -12.88 4.23
N ARG A 99 -15.50 -13.23 4.97
CA ARG A 99 -15.63 -14.56 5.59
C ARG A 99 -15.51 -15.72 4.60
N GLY A 100 -15.95 -15.52 3.36
CA GLY A 100 -15.89 -16.55 2.31
C GLY A 100 -14.53 -16.66 1.60
N ASP A 101 -13.64 -15.68 1.79
CA ASP A 101 -12.38 -15.59 1.04
C ASP A 101 -11.23 -16.36 1.69
N LEU A 102 -11.23 -16.53 3.02
CA LEU A 102 -10.15 -17.20 3.75
C LEU A 102 -9.89 -18.64 3.28
N ASN A 103 -10.89 -19.32 2.73
CA ASN A 103 -10.74 -20.64 2.16
C ASN A 103 -10.35 -20.64 0.67
N LYS A 104 -10.36 -19.47 0.02
CA LYS A 104 -10.14 -19.29 -1.42
C LYS A 104 -8.87 -18.54 -1.73
N LYS A 105 -8.53 -17.54 -0.89
CA LYS A 105 -7.33 -16.73 -1.04
C LYS A 105 -6.17 -17.37 -0.29
N ASN A 106 -5.04 -17.50 -0.96
CA ASN A 106 -3.81 -17.97 -0.34
C ASN A 106 -3.22 -16.89 0.57
N PHE A 107 -2.50 -17.29 1.63
CA PHE A 107 -1.87 -16.37 2.58
C PHE A 107 -0.85 -15.40 1.92
N TYR A 108 -0.35 -15.70 0.73
CA TYR A 108 0.58 -14.87 -0.03
C TYR A 108 -0.11 -13.98 -1.08
N VAL A 109 -1.44 -13.85 -1.05
CA VAL A 109 -2.17 -12.94 -1.95
C VAL A 109 -1.64 -11.52 -1.79
N GLY A 110 -1.47 -10.83 -2.91
CA GLY A 110 -0.87 -9.49 -2.97
C GLY A 110 0.66 -9.46 -2.89
N LEU A 111 1.30 -10.45 -2.24
CA LEU A 111 2.76 -10.44 -2.05
C LEU A 111 3.53 -10.43 -3.38
N GLN A 112 3.09 -11.24 -4.36
CA GLN A 112 3.71 -11.28 -5.68
C GLN A 112 3.59 -9.93 -6.42
N GLN A 113 2.49 -9.22 -6.23
CA GLN A 113 2.26 -7.91 -6.84
C GLN A 113 3.15 -6.85 -6.21
N VAL A 114 3.25 -6.82 -4.87
CA VAL A 114 4.17 -5.94 -4.15
C VAL A 114 5.62 -6.21 -4.57
N LEU A 115 6.02 -7.47 -4.73
CA LEU A 115 7.34 -7.82 -5.22
C LEU A 115 7.57 -7.32 -6.66
N ALA A 116 6.57 -7.34 -7.52
CA ALA A 116 6.67 -6.74 -8.85
C ALA A 116 6.88 -5.21 -8.78
N PHE A 117 6.28 -4.52 -7.81
CA PHE A 117 6.48 -3.09 -7.59
C PHE A 117 7.93 -2.73 -7.25
N SER A 118 8.71 -3.69 -6.71
CA SER A 118 10.13 -3.47 -6.39
C SER A 118 10.95 -3.01 -7.58
N ILE A 119 10.54 -3.38 -8.79
CA ILE A 119 11.25 -3.04 -10.04
C ILE A 119 10.65 -1.82 -10.74
N PHE A 120 9.60 -1.20 -10.19
CA PHE A 120 8.98 0.00 -10.77
C PHE A 120 9.65 1.31 -10.32
N GLY A 121 10.52 1.24 -9.32
CA GLY A 121 11.24 2.40 -8.81
C GLY A 121 10.63 3.05 -7.57
N PHE A 122 9.72 2.36 -6.87
CA PHE A 122 9.26 2.80 -5.57
C PHE A 122 10.38 2.72 -4.53
N ASP A 123 10.43 3.69 -3.63
CA ASP A 123 11.36 3.71 -2.51
C ASP A 123 10.95 2.72 -1.42
N GLY A 124 9.66 2.61 -1.17
CA GLY A 124 9.07 1.74 -0.17
C GLY A 124 7.95 0.87 -0.72
N LEU A 125 7.83 -0.33 -0.16
CA LEU A 125 6.85 -1.33 -0.52
C LEU A 125 6.01 -1.70 0.69
N SER A 126 4.69 -1.79 0.53
CA SER A 126 3.81 -2.22 1.61
C SER A 126 2.70 -3.15 1.11
N LEU A 127 2.37 -4.14 1.93
CA LEU A 127 1.25 -5.05 1.75
C LEU A 127 0.27 -4.87 2.91
N TRP A 128 -0.97 -4.56 2.59
CA TRP A 128 -2.03 -4.37 3.58
C TRP A 128 -3.12 -5.42 3.43
N HIS A 129 -3.27 -6.27 4.46
CA HIS A 129 -4.38 -7.19 4.56
C HIS A 129 -5.47 -6.61 5.46
N VAL A 130 -6.66 -6.44 4.92
CA VAL A 130 -7.81 -5.87 5.63
C VAL A 130 -8.88 -6.93 5.78
N PHE A 131 -9.20 -7.28 7.00
CA PHE A 131 -10.15 -8.33 7.34
C PHE A 131 -11.52 -7.75 7.70
N SER A 132 -12.56 -8.42 7.22
CA SER A 132 -13.94 -8.05 7.55
C SER A 132 -14.24 -8.30 9.04
N PRO A 133 -15.24 -7.62 9.62
CA PRO A 133 -15.62 -7.81 11.02
C PRO A 133 -16.06 -9.23 11.37
N GLU A 134 -16.53 -9.98 10.38
CA GLU A 134 -17.07 -11.35 10.56
C GLU A 134 -15.99 -12.42 10.74
N ILE A 135 -14.72 -12.09 10.51
CA ILE A 135 -13.61 -13.04 10.66
C ILE A 135 -13.17 -13.06 12.12
N GLU A 136 -12.99 -14.25 12.66
CA GLU A 136 -12.54 -14.46 14.03
C GLU A 136 -11.08 -14.00 14.20
N GLU A 137 -10.76 -13.41 15.35
CA GLU A 137 -9.44 -12.81 15.59
C GLU A 137 -8.32 -13.85 15.61
N ASN A 138 -8.56 -15.04 16.18
CA ASN A 138 -7.59 -16.13 16.18
C ASN A 138 -7.23 -16.61 14.78
N VAL A 139 -8.17 -16.55 13.84
CA VAL A 139 -7.92 -16.89 12.42
C VAL A 139 -7.03 -15.82 11.79
N ILE A 140 -7.31 -14.54 12.08
CA ILE A 140 -6.49 -13.43 11.61
C ILE A 140 -5.07 -13.54 12.17
N GLU A 141 -4.92 -13.78 13.48
CA GLU A 141 -3.62 -13.92 14.14
C GLU A 141 -2.78 -15.03 13.50
N ASN A 142 -3.35 -16.21 13.29
CA ASN A 142 -2.64 -17.31 12.64
C ASN A 142 -2.23 -16.98 11.20
N TYR A 143 -3.13 -16.34 10.44
CA TYR A 143 -2.85 -15.93 9.07
C TYR A 143 -1.74 -14.89 8.99
N THR A 144 -1.82 -13.85 9.83
CA THR A 144 -0.88 -12.74 9.82
C THR A 144 0.50 -13.16 10.31
N THR A 145 0.58 -14.04 11.31
CA THR A 145 1.84 -14.62 11.76
C THR A 145 2.54 -15.35 10.61
N THR A 146 1.82 -16.18 9.87
CA THR A 146 2.39 -16.91 8.72
C THR A 146 2.96 -15.96 7.66
N VAL A 147 2.25 -14.88 7.33
CA VAL A 147 2.73 -13.88 6.35
C VAL A 147 3.94 -13.12 6.88
N SER A 148 3.92 -12.70 8.15
CA SER A 148 5.04 -12.00 8.79
C SER A 148 6.29 -12.87 8.84
N GLU A 149 6.17 -14.16 9.18
CA GLU A 149 7.27 -15.10 9.18
C GLU A 149 7.87 -15.32 7.79
N LEU A 150 7.02 -15.35 6.75
CA LEU A 150 7.47 -15.43 5.37
C LEU A 150 8.27 -14.18 4.97
N ILE A 151 7.74 -12.98 5.23
CA ILE A 151 8.39 -11.71 4.90
C ILE A 151 9.72 -11.59 5.65
N SER A 152 9.74 -11.85 6.94
CA SER A 152 10.95 -11.76 7.78
C SER A 152 11.96 -12.84 7.46
N GLY A 153 11.52 -14.08 7.27
CA GLY A 153 12.37 -15.23 6.95
C GLY A 153 13.14 -15.06 5.63
N PHE A 154 12.51 -14.49 4.63
CA PHE A 154 13.13 -14.13 3.35
C PHE A 154 13.75 -12.73 3.34
N LYS A 155 13.68 -11.99 4.44
CA LYS A 155 14.17 -10.60 4.54
C LYS A 155 13.64 -9.71 3.42
N LEU A 156 12.37 -9.85 3.10
CA LEU A 156 11.74 -9.02 2.08
C LEU A 156 11.61 -7.58 2.57
N PRO A 157 11.95 -6.56 1.78
CA PRO A 157 11.87 -5.16 2.16
C PRO A 157 10.41 -4.66 2.03
N ILE A 158 9.49 -5.37 2.64
CA ILE A 158 8.04 -5.11 2.57
C ILE A 158 7.54 -4.80 3.96
N PHE A 159 6.93 -3.62 4.12
CA PHE A 159 6.14 -3.35 5.30
C PHE A 159 4.81 -4.09 5.21
N TYR A 160 4.55 -4.95 6.18
CA TYR A 160 3.30 -5.69 6.26
C TYR A 160 2.36 -5.07 7.30
N LEU A 161 1.14 -4.77 6.88
CA LEU A 161 0.08 -4.30 7.75
C LEU A 161 -1.12 -5.24 7.67
N ALA A 162 -1.57 -5.72 8.82
CA ALA A 162 -2.79 -6.52 8.94
C ALA A 162 -3.76 -5.85 9.90
N VAL A 163 -4.94 -5.52 9.41
CA VAL A 163 -5.97 -4.82 10.19
C VAL A 163 -7.35 -5.48 10.02
N LYS A 164 -8.14 -5.42 11.07
CA LYS A 164 -9.55 -5.82 11.04
C LYS A 164 -10.44 -4.59 11.14
N ILE A 165 -11.47 -4.53 10.32
CA ILE A 165 -12.54 -3.53 10.46
C ILE A 165 -13.34 -3.89 11.71
N GLN A 166 -13.31 -3.05 12.75
CA GLN A 166 -14.07 -3.29 13.98
C GLN A 166 -15.51 -2.80 13.86
N ASN A 167 -15.65 -1.60 13.30
CA ASN A 167 -16.96 -0.97 13.15
C ASN A 167 -17.17 -0.58 11.68
N LYS A 168 -18.32 -0.98 11.17
CA LYS A 168 -18.73 -0.76 9.78
C LYS A 168 -19.17 0.68 9.51
N GLU A 169 -19.64 1.38 10.52
CA GLU A 169 -20.18 2.75 10.38
C GLU A 169 -19.08 3.79 10.39
N ASP A 170 -18.17 3.74 11.36
CA ASP A 170 -17.09 4.70 11.54
C ASP A 170 -15.73 4.20 10.99
N PHE A 171 -15.71 3.02 10.37
CA PHE A 171 -14.53 2.40 9.74
C PHE A 171 -13.31 2.35 10.67
N ARG A 172 -13.54 1.94 11.92
CA ARG A 172 -12.47 1.72 12.88
C ARG A 172 -11.67 0.49 12.55
N LEU A 173 -10.34 0.62 12.58
CA LEU A 173 -9.40 -0.46 12.31
C LEU A 173 -8.75 -0.92 13.62
N LYS A 174 -8.68 -2.23 13.83
CA LYS A 174 -7.86 -2.88 14.85
C LYS A 174 -6.64 -3.48 14.16
N CYS A 175 -5.45 -3.10 14.61
CA CYS A 175 -4.21 -3.63 14.05
C CYS A 175 -3.85 -4.99 14.69
N PHE A 176 -3.39 -5.91 13.87
CA PHE A 176 -2.87 -7.23 14.26
C PHE A 176 -1.38 -7.34 13.98
N GLU A 177 -0.92 -6.77 12.88
CA GLU A 177 0.49 -6.76 12.51
C GLU A 177 0.87 -5.40 11.90
N PRO A 178 1.88 -4.69 12.37
CA PRO A 178 2.57 -4.94 13.66
C PRO A 178 1.62 -4.71 14.86
N ALA A 179 1.76 -5.55 15.87
CA ALA A 179 0.90 -5.43 17.06
C ALA A 179 1.05 -4.03 17.70
N LYS A 180 -0.09 -3.39 18.05
CA LYS A 180 -0.16 -2.08 18.72
C LYS A 180 0.28 -0.87 17.90
N LEU A 181 0.26 -0.95 16.58
CA LEU A 181 0.54 0.21 15.74
C LEU A 181 -0.66 1.17 15.72
N GLU A 182 -0.48 2.38 16.27
CA GLU A 182 -1.53 3.42 16.32
C GLU A 182 -1.44 4.40 15.15
N TYR A 183 -0.21 4.70 14.68
CA TYR A 183 0.08 5.72 13.65
C TYR A 183 0.84 5.11 12.47
N TYR A 184 0.18 4.21 11.75
CA TYR A 184 0.82 3.41 10.69
C TYR A 184 1.38 4.24 9.53
N ILE A 185 0.80 5.40 9.19
CA ILE A 185 1.31 6.26 8.11
C ILE A 185 2.64 6.91 8.51
N ASP A 186 2.74 7.49 9.72
CA ASP A 186 3.99 8.06 10.20
C ASP A 186 5.07 6.98 10.38
N TRP A 187 4.62 5.79 10.80
CA TRP A 187 5.51 4.66 10.95
C TRP A 187 6.06 4.21 9.59
N LEU A 188 5.26 4.21 8.53
CA LEU A 188 5.73 3.93 7.17
C LEU A 188 6.83 4.89 6.72
N ASN A 189 6.66 6.19 6.97
CA ASN A 189 7.70 7.17 6.65
C ASN A 189 9.00 6.83 7.39
N ASN A 190 8.93 6.62 8.70
CA ASN A 190 10.10 6.27 9.51
C ASN A 190 10.72 4.93 9.08
N TYR A 191 9.90 3.94 8.72
CA TYR A 191 10.37 2.65 8.25
C TYR A 191 11.16 2.78 6.95
N TRP A 192 10.67 3.55 5.98
CA TRP A 192 11.31 3.71 4.68
C TRP A 192 12.50 4.68 4.70
N THR A 193 12.64 5.54 5.71
CA THR A 193 13.85 6.36 5.89
C THR A 193 15.05 5.52 6.31
N VAL A 194 14.86 4.35 6.89
CA VAL A 194 15.94 3.41 7.21
C VAL A 194 16.43 2.73 5.93
N GLU A 195 17.71 2.88 5.59
CA GLU A 195 18.28 2.39 4.33
C GLU A 195 18.05 0.89 4.09
N THR A 196 18.14 0.07 5.13
CA THR A 196 17.95 -1.39 5.03
C THR A 196 16.51 -1.80 4.70
N ASN A 197 15.54 -0.92 4.93
CA ASN A 197 14.12 -1.17 4.67
C ASN A 197 13.69 -0.66 3.30
N ARG A 198 14.57 0.05 2.61
CA ARG A 198 14.29 0.55 1.27
C ARG A 198 14.35 -0.55 0.25
N ASN A 199 13.66 -0.30 -0.85
CA ASN A 199 13.66 -1.20 -1.98
C ASN A 199 15.09 -1.44 -2.52
N PRO A 200 15.71 -2.62 -2.34
CA PRO A 200 17.10 -2.88 -2.75
C PRO A 200 17.36 -2.67 -4.25
N PRO A 201 16.43 -3.00 -5.19
CA PRO A 201 16.62 -2.72 -6.59
C PRO A 201 16.93 -1.26 -6.95
N LEU A 202 16.59 -0.28 -6.10
CA LEU A 202 16.94 1.14 -6.33
C LEU A 202 18.46 1.40 -6.45
N GLN A 203 19.28 0.48 -6.02
CA GLN A 203 20.74 0.56 -6.22
C GLN A 203 21.13 0.39 -7.70
N ARG A 204 20.25 -0.19 -8.53
CA ARG A 204 20.50 -0.37 -9.97
C ARG A 204 20.13 0.89 -10.76
N ASN A 205 20.97 1.30 -11.70
CA ASN A 205 20.74 2.50 -12.51
C ASN A 205 19.42 2.44 -13.30
N GLU A 206 19.05 1.27 -13.82
CA GLU A 206 17.82 1.07 -14.58
C GLU A 206 16.59 1.34 -13.72
N ILE A 207 16.61 0.92 -12.45
CA ILE A 207 15.52 1.15 -11.51
C ILE A 207 15.46 2.63 -11.10
N ARG A 208 16.60 3.29 -10.94
CA ARG A 208 16.65 4.74 -10.69
C ARG A 208 16.03 5.52 -11.85
N ASN A 209 16.28 5.12 -13.09
CA ASN A 209 15.66 5.75 -14.26
C ASN A 209 14.13 5.60 -14.22
N ARG A 210 13.61 4.44 -13.82
CA ARG A 210 12.17 4.24 -13.62
C ARG A 210 11.62 5.08 -12.48
N ARG A 211 12.36 5.22 -11.39
CA ARG A 211 11.99 6.10 -10.29
C ARG A 211 11.85 7.56 -10.75
N ASN A 212 12.77 8.05 -11.59
CA ASN A 212 12.68 9.40 -12.16
C ASN A 212 11.42 9.55 -13.03
N LEU A 213 11.08 8.51 -13.79
CA LEU A 213 9.83 8.50 -14.56
C LEU A 213 8.60 8.47 -13.66
N LEU A 214 8.60 7.67 -12.59
CA LEU A 214 7.52 7.68 -11.59
C LEU A 214 7.30 9.07 -11.02
N LYS A 215 8.37 9.80 -10.67
CA LYS A 215 8.27 11.19 -10.22
C LYS A 215 7.53 12.07 -11.23
N THR A 216 7.87 11.93 -12.50
CA THR A 216 7.21 12.69 -13.58
C THR A 216 5.72 12.33 -13.68
N ILE A 217 5.40 11.03 -13.67
CA ILE A 217 4.00 10.53 -13.75
C ILE A 217 3.18 10.99 -12.55
N LEU A 218 3.78 10.97 -11.37
CA LEU A 218 3.14 11.34 -10.12
C LEU A 218 3.21 12.84 -9.82
N LYS A 219 3.86 13.63 -10.71
CA LYS A 219 4.07 15.07 -10.54
C LYS A 219 4.76 15.42 -9.21
N VAL A 220 5.69 14.59 -8.79
CA VAL A 220 6.51 14.85 -7.61
C VAL A 220 7.52 15.94 -7.97
N PRO A 221 7.65 17.01 -7.18
CA PRO A 221 8.68 18.03 -7.41
C PRO A 221 10.07 17.41 -7.39
N VAL A 222 10.89 17.78 -8.37
CA VAL A 222 12.31 17.40 -8.45
C VAL A 222 13.15 18.35 -7.61
#